data_a100d57c10ea8577ab54bebd9fa96ed7
#
_entry.id   a100d57c10ea8577ab54bebd9fa96ed7
#
_cell.length_a   1.000
_cell.length_b   1.000
_cell.length_c   1.000
_cell.angle_alpha   90.00
_cell.angle_beta   90.00
_cell.angle_gamma   90.00
#
_symmetry.space_group_name_H-M   'P 1'
#
loop_
_entity.id
_entity.type
_entity.pdbx_description
1 polymer ?
#
loop_
_entity_poly.entity_id
_entity_poly.type
_entity_poly.pdbx_seq_one_letter_code
_entity_poly.pdbx_strand_id
1 'polypeptide(L)'
;MSKEIRFSSDARQSMLKGVNTLADAVSVTLGPKGRNVVLEKSYGSPLITNDGVSIAKEIELEDHFENMGAKLVYEVANNTNDIAGDGTTTATILARDMIVNGMKQVEKGANPVLMREGIERASKAVAEVLLKNSHKVETSRDIASVATISSSNSHIGELIAQAMEKVGRDGIINVDESNSFDDELEVNEGMQYDKGYVSPYFVSDTDKMEVEMDNPLILVTNQKITNLQEILPLLEQVLKTNKPLLLIAEDYENEAISSLVLNKLRGAFNVVATKAPGFGDKQKEMLEDIAVLTGAKFYNKDLNMKLSDLTIEDLGTIKKVIVKKDNTTLIGHSSSEAVNARVEELKTQLANTKSDYEKKTLKERIGKLSNGVATIKVGATTEAELKEKKLRIEDALNATKAAVDEGIVVGGGAALVEAYEELKNQVRDTNVDIQKGINVVMNSLFAPLTQIAINAGYDEEEIVSIQKTAEKDFGFDAKTGDWVNMFETGIIDPTKVTRSALLNAASISALFLTTEAGVTELPKKEEPQQPVMPQGGMY
;
A
#
# COMPACT_ATOMS: atom_id res chain seq x y z
N MET A 1 11.32 -33.92 2.12
CA MET A 1 11.61 -33.63 0.69
C MET A 1 13.09 -33.40 0.54
N SER A 2 13.70 -33.86 -0.57
CA SER A 2 15.12 -33.62 -0.84
C SER A 2 15.34 -32.17 -1.21
N LYS A 3 16.50 -31.61 -0.81
CA LYS A 3 16.86 -30.22 -1.09
C LYS A 3 17.97 -30.15 -2.11
N GLU A 4 17.93 -29.15 -2.99
CA GLU A 4 19.06 -28.73 -3.81
C GLU A 4 19.73 -27.54 -3.14
N ILE A 5 21.07 -27.54 -3.14
CA ILE A 5 21.86 -26.46 -2.54
C ILE A 5 22.88 -26.01 -3.58
N ARG A 6 22.87 -24.71 -3.89
CA ARG A 6 23.94 -24.06 -4.67
C ARG A 6 24.71 -23.12 -3.75
N PHE A 7 26.00 -22.96 -4.01
CA PHE A 7 26.90 -22.17 -3.17
C PHE A 7 27.57 -21.06 -3.98
N SER A 8 28.06 -20.07 -3.26
CA SER A 8 28.95 -19.02 -3.78
C SER A 8 28.42 -18.35 -5.07
N SER A 9 29.23 -18.29 -6.10
CA SER A 9 28.92 -17.64 -7.38
C SER A 9 27.72 -18.26 -8.08
N ASP A 10 27.56 -19.59 -8.06
CA ASP A 10 26.48 -20.28 -8.78
C ASP A 10 25.11 -19.90 -8.21
N ALA A 11 24.99 -19.85 -6.87
CA ALA A 11 23.76 -19.42 -6.21
C ALA A 11 23.42 -17.96 -6.55
N ARG A 12 24.41 -17.07 -6.39
CA ARG A 12 24.23 -15.63 -6.65
C ARG A 12 23.93 -15.32 -8.11
N GLN A 13 24.62 -15.98 -9.05
CA GLN A 13 24.39 -15.76 -10.48
C GLN A 13 23.00 -16.24 -10.93
N SER A 14 22.53 -17.39 -10.40
CA SER A 14 21.17 -17.84 -10.67
C SER A 14 20.12 -16.87 -10.13
N MET A 15 20.26 -16.44 -8.87
CA MET A 15 19.35 -15.45 -8.29
C MET A 15 19.40 -14.11 -9.03
N LEU A 16 20.58 -13.66 -9.49
CA LEU A 16 20.75 -12.41 -10.24
C LEU A 16 19.97 -12.42 -11.56
N LYS A 17 19.84 -13.55 -12.22
CA LYS A 17 18.97 -13.65 -13.42
C LYS A 17 17.52 -13.36 -13.07
N GLY A 18 17.02 -13.93 -11.96
CA GLY A 18 15.67 -13.66 -11.50
C GLY A 18 15.44 -12.19 -11.14
N VAL A 19 16.42 -11.56 -10.46
CA VAL A 19 16.42 -10.11 -10.18
C VAL A 19 16.28 -9.32 -11.48
N ASN A 20 17.08 -9.63 -12.50
CA ASN A 20 17.05 -8.91 -13.78
C ASN A 20 15.73 -9.14 -14.50
N THR A 21 15.24 -10.38 -14.58
CA THR A 21 13.99 -10.71 -15.27
C THR A 21 12.81 -9.94 -14.70
N LEU A 22 12.68 -9.88 -13.37
CA LEU A 22 11.63 -9.10 -12.73
C LEU A 22 11.83 -7.60 -12.96
N ALA A 23 13.04 -7.09 -12.73
CA ALA A 23 13.32 -5.68 -12.86
C ALA A 23 13.15 -5.17 -14.30
N ASP A 24 13.49 -5.95 -15.30
CA ASP A 24 13.28 -5.61 -16.72
C ASP A 24 11.78 -5.48 -17.05
N ALA A 25 10.95 -6.40 -16.53
CA ALA A 25 9.51 -6.32 -16.73
C ALA A 25 8.88 -5.09 -16.06
N VAL A 26 9.38 -4.71 -14.87
CA VAL A 26 8.85 -3.56 -14.11
C VAL A 26 9.39 -2.23 -14.66
N SER A 27 10.67 -2.16 -15.02
CA SER A 27 11.36 -0.90 -15.39
C SER A 27 10.77 -0.18 -16.59
N VAL A 28 10.12 -0.90 -17.52
CA VAL A 28 9.48 -0.31 -18.72
C VAL A 28 8.34 0.65 -18.40
N THR A 29 7.83 0.60 -17.18
CA THR A 29 6.69 1.44 -16.75
C THR A 29 7.09 2.79 -16.21
N LEU A 30 8.40 3.03 -15.91
CA LEU A 30 8.85 4.23 -15.23
C LEU A 30 8.83 5.46 -16.12
N GLY A 31 8.30 6.57 -15.56
CA GLY A 31 8.35 7.90 -16.16
C GLY A 31 7.19 8.20 -17.13
N PRO A 32 7.12 9.45 -17.65
CA PRO A 32 5.98 9.94 -18.42
C PRO A 32 5.79 9.26 -19.80
N LYS A 33 6.82 8.58 -20.30
CA LYS A 33 6.77 7.74 -21.50
C LYS A 33 6.91 6.25 -21.18
N GLY A 34 6.72 5.87 -19.91
CA GLY A 34 6.58 4.49 -19.49
C GLY A 34 5.40 3.79 -20.16
N ARG A 35 5.50 2.47 -20.30
CA ARG A 35 4.51 1.64 -21.01
C ARG A 35 3.88 0.65 -20.04
N ASN A 36 2.67 0.23 -20.36
CA ASN A 36 1.96 -0.77 -19.59
C ASN A 36 2.50 -2.19 -19.86
N VAL A 37 2.34 -3.05 -18.87
CA VAL A 37 2.56 -4.50 -18.94
C VAL A 37 1.19 -5.19 -18.92
N VAL A 38 1.07 -6.27 -19.69
CA VAL A 38 -0.15 -7.10 -19.72
C VAL A 38 0.10 -8.34 -18.90
N LEU A 39 -0.75 -8.57 -17.89
CA LEU A 39 -0.70 -9.71 -17.00
C LEU A 39 -1.84 -10.67 -17.31
N GLU A 40 -1.53 -11.95 -17.53
CA GLU A 40 -2.51 -12.99 -17.70
C GLU A 40 -3.24 -13.23 -16.35
N LYS A 41 -4.55 -13.42 -16.40
CA LYS A 41 -5.35 -13.83 -15.25
C LYS A 41 -5.98 -15.20 -15.50
N SER A 42 -6.01 -16.04 -14.49
CA SER A 42 -6.63 -17.36 -14.58
C SER A 42 -8.10 -17.31 -14.94
N TYR A 43 -8.78 -16.21 -14.61
CA TYR A 43 -10.19 -15.95 -14.92
C TYR A 43 -10.37 -14.46 -15.27
N GLY A 44 -11.27 -14.17 -16.22
CA GLY A 44 -11.58 -12.81 -16.65
C GLY A 44 -10.63 -12.26 -17.73
N SER A 45 -10.64 -10.94 -17.89
CA SER A 45 -9.78 -10.24 -18.85
C SER A 45 -8.36 -10.08 -18.32
N PRO A 46 -7.32 -10.10 -19.19
CA PRO A 46 -5.97 -9.74 -18.78
C PRO A 46 -5.93 -8.38 -18.10
N LEU A 47 -5.07 -8.25 -17.09
CA LEU A 47 -4.84 -6.97 -16.42
C LEU A 47 -3.78 -6.18 -17.20
N ILE A 48 -4.10 -4.95 -17.60
CA ILE A 48 -3.14 -4.01 -18.17
C ILE A 48 -2.81 -3.00 -17.08
N THR A 49 -1.53 -2.90 -16.72
CA THR A 49 -1.11 -2.04 -15.61
C THR A 49 0.30 -1.50 -15.82
N ASN A 50 0.61 -0.38 -15.20
CA ASN A 50 1.95 0.18 -15.03
C ASN A 50 2.40 0.17 -13.55
N ASP A 51 1.59 -0.37 -12.65
CA ASP A 51 1.97 -0.49 -11.24
C ASP A 51 3.02 -1.58 -11.04
N GLY A 52 4.18 -1.16 -10.51
CA GLY A 52 5.35 -2.02 -10.35
C GLY A 52 5.12 -3.18 -9.39
N VAL A 53 4.39 -3.00 -8.29
CA VAL A 53 4.15 -4.08 -7.33
C VAL A 53 3.19 -5.13 -7.89
N SER A 54 2.15 -4.71 -8.62
CA SER A 54 1.22 -5.62 -9.30
C SER A 54 1.94 -6.48 -10.35
N ILE A 55 2.86 -5.87 -11.11
CA ILE A 55 3.68 -6.61 -12.10
C ILE A 55 4.61 -7.59 -11.38
N ALA A 56 5.33 -7.11 -10.36
CA ALA A 56 6.31 -7.92 -9.63
C ALA A 56 5.67 -9.13 -8.94
N LYS A 57 4.45 -9.01 -8.45
CA LYS A 57 3.68 -10.07 -7.79
C LYS A 57 3.36 -11.25 -8.71
N GLU A 58 3.10 -10.97 -9.99
CA GLU A 58 2.71 -12.00 -10.98
C GLU A 58 3.93 -12.72 -11.61
N ILE A 59 5.16 -12.25 -11.35
CA ILE A 59 6.36 -12.86 -11.92
C ILE A 59 6.78 -14.06 -11.08
N GLU A 60 6.58 -15.24 -11.65
CA GLU A 60 7.02 -16.52 -11.11
C GLU A 60 7.85 -17.27 -12.14
N LEU A 61 9.07 -17.70 -11.75
CA LEU A 61 10.04 -18.32 -12.65
C LEU A 61 10.16 -19.82 -12.37
N GLU A 62 10.36 -20.61 -13.42
CA GLU A 62 10.47 -22.07 -13.33
C GLU A 62 11.70 -22.53 -12.54
N ASP A 63 12.87 -21.88 -12.74
CA ASP A 63 14.07 -22.17 -11.94
C ASP A 63 13.89 -21.60 -10.53
N HIS A 64 13.89 -22.47 -9.54
CA HIS A 64 13.67 -22.09 -8.15
C HIS A 64 14.70 -21.09 -7.60
N PHE A 65 15.95 -21.11 -8.09
CA PHE A 65 16.97 -20.14 -7.65
C PHE A 65 16.76 -18.78 -8.33
N GLU A 66 16.42 -18.77 -9.61
CA GLU A 66 16.02 -17.53 -10.29
C GLU A 66 14.77 -16.94 -9.62
N ASN A 67 13.79 -17.78 -9.29
CA ASN A 67 12.58 -17.34 -8.60
C ASN A 67 12.86 -16.78 -7.19
N MET A 68 13.84 -17.30 -6.44
CA MET A 68 14.27 -16.70 -5.18
C MET A 68 14.79 -15.28 -5.40
N GLY A 69 15.58 -15.05 -6.45
CA GLY A 69 16.06 -13.71 -6.80
C GLY A 69 14.92 -12.74 -7.15
N ALA A 70 13.96 -13.18 -7.95
CA ALA A 70 12.76 -12.42 -8.29
C ALA A 70 11.95 -12.07 -7.02
N LYS A 71 11.73 -13.05 -6.13
CA LYS A 71 10.98 -12.83 -4.87
C LYS A 71 11.65 -11.84 -3.92
N LEU A 72 12.98 -11.78 -3.87
CA LEU A 72 13.69 -10.76 -3.07
C LEU A 72 13.44 -9.34 -3.61
N VAL A 73 13.40 -9.16 -4.92
CA VAL A 73 13.09 -7.84 -5.51
C VAL A 73 11.59 -7.53 -5.41
N TYR A 74 10.72 -8.53 -5.53
CA TYR A 74 9.30 -8.35 -5.22
C TYR A 74 9.11 -7.83 -3.77
N GLU A 75 9.87 -8.35 -2.79
CA GLU A 75 9.79 -7.86 -1.41
C GLU A 75 10.16 -6.38 -1.29
N VAL A 76 11.14 -5.89 -2.09
CA VAL A 76 11.46 -4.45 -2.15
C VAL A 76 10.26 -3.62 -2.62
N ALA A 77 9.62 -4.04 -3.71
CA ALA A 77 8.44 -3.37 -4.25
C ALA A 77 7.28 -3.39 -3.24
N ASN A 78 7.00 -4.57 -2.67
CA ASN A 78 5.92 -4.74 -1.71
C ASN A 78 6.11 -3.91 -0.42
N ASN A 79 7.30 -3.93 0.17
CA ASN A 79 7.59 -3.13 1.37
C ASN A 79 7.51 -1.62 1.08
N THR A 80 7.88 -1.20 -0.13
CA THR A 80 7.75 0.21 -0.53
C THR A 80 6.28 0.59 -0.69
N ASN A 81 5.47 -0.28 -1.27
CA ASN A 81 4.02 -0.11 -1.35
C ASN A 81 3.38 -0.01 0.04
N ASP A 82 3.74 -0.90 0.97
CA ASP A 82 3.19 -0.91 2.33
C ASP A 82 3.51 0.37 3.12
N ILE A 83 4.70 0.97 2.90
CA ILE A 83 5.16 2.17 3.62
C ILE A 83 4.65 3.47 2.98
N ALA A 84 4.72 3.55 1.67
CA ALA A 84 4.51 4.81 0.92
C ALA A 84 3.35 4.75 -0.08
N GLY A 85 2.91 3.56 -0.45
CA GLY A 85 1.81 3.33 -1.38
C GLY A 85 2.11 3.68 -2.84
N ASP A 86 3.35 4.04 -3.16
CA ASP A 86 3.85 4.38 -4.49
C ASP A 86 5.38 4.17 -4.55
N GLY A 87 6.01 4.36 -5.73
CA GLY A 87 7.45 4.27 -5.93
C GLY A 87 8.01 2.86 -6.04
N THR A 88 7.16 1.88 -6.26
CA THR A 88 7.52 0.44 -6.35
C THR A 88 8.46 0.14 -7.51
N THR A 89 8.25 0.78 -8.65
CA THR A 89 9.14 0.70 -9.83
C THR A 89 10.51 1.31 -9.55
N THR A 90 10.56 2.48 -8.94
CA THR A 90 11.82 3.15 -8.55
C THR A 90 12.63 2.31 -7.57
N ALA A 91 11.97 1.71 -6.58
CA ALA A 91 12.58 0.81 -5.60
C ALA A 91 13.18 -0.44 -6.26
N THR A 92 12.45 -1.04 -7.20
CA THR A 92 12.90 -2.19 -7.99
C THR A 92 14.15 -1.88 -8.81
N ILE A 93 14.18 -0.73 -9.49
CA ILE A 93 15.32 -0.28 -10.30
C ILE A 93 16.55 -0.03 -9.45
N LEU A 94 16.39 0.68 -8.32
CA LEU A 94 17.47 0.92 -7.36
C LEU A 94 18.04 -0.38 -6.82
N ALA A 95 17.18 -1.32 -6.42
CA ALA A 95 17.61 -2.63 -5.91
C ALA A 95 18.40 -3.42 -6.97
N ARG A 96 17.90 -3.50 -8.20
CA ARG A 96 18.61 -4.14 -9.31
C ARG A 96 19.99 -3.55 -9.50
N ASP A 97 20.09 -2.23 -9.59
CA ASP A 97 21.36 -1.56 -9.87
C ASP A 97 22.36 -1.75 -8.72
N MET A 98 21.91 -1.64 -7.46
CA MET A 98 22.73 -1.93 -6.28
C MET A 98 23.22 -3.39 -6.26
N ILE A 99 22.35 -4.34 -6.56
CA ILE A 99 22.71 -5.78 -6.61
C ILE A 99 23.73 -6.03 -7.73
N VAL A 100 23.48 -5.54 -8.94
CA VAL A 100 24.38 -5.73 -10.10
C VAL A 100 25.76 -5.12 -9.81
N ASN A 101 25.80 -3.88 -9.33
CA ASN A 101 27.05 -3.19 -9.04
C ASN A 101 27.77 -3.79 -7.82
N GLY A 102 27.04 -4.21 -6.80
CA GLY A 102 27.57 -4.89 -5.63
C GLY A 102 28.18 -6.25 -5.98
N MET A 103 27.48 -7.06 -6.79
CA MET A 103 27.98 -8.35 -7.27
C MET A 103 29.31 -8.23 -8.00
N LYS A 104 29.48 -7.23 -8.88
CA LYS A 104 30.76 -6.95 -9.53
C LYS A 104 31.92 -6.73 -8.55
N GLN A 105 31.65 -6.15 -7.36
CA GLN A 105 32.67 -5.94 -6.35
C GLN A 105 32.95 -7.23 -5.53
N VAL A 106 31.90 -7.99 -5.20
CA VAL A 106 32.04 -9.29 -4.50
C VAL A 106 32.82 -10.28 -5.36
N GLU A 107 32.55 -10.36 -6.65
CA GLU A 107 33.31 -11.21 -7.59
C GLU A 107 34.79 -10.81 -7.72
N LYS A 108 35.11 -9.54 -7.50
CA LYS A 108 36.49 -9.03 -7.40
C LYS A 108 37.12 -9.24 -6.02
N GLY A 109 36.46 -9.98 -5.12
CA GLY A 109 36.98 -10.35 -3.79
C GLY A 109 36.71 -9.34 -2.67
N ALA A 110 35.76 -8.40 -2.86
CA ALA A 110 35.34 -7.53 -1.77
C ALA A 110 34.59 -8.32 -0.68
N ASN A 111 34.79 -7.93 0.58
CA ASN A 111 34.08 -8.53 1.70
C ASN A 111 32.61 -8.02 1.75
N PRO A 112 31.60 -8.89 1.49
CA PRO A 112 30.22 -8.45 1.40
C PRO A 112 29.64 -7.96 2.73
N VAL A 113 30.17 -8.44 3.88
CA VAL A 113 29.73 -8.00 5.22
C VAL A 113 30.16 -6.54 5.47
N LEU A 114 31.39 -6.18 5.09
CA LEU A 114 31.86 -4.80 5.19
C LEU A 114 31.18 -3.90 4.15
N MET A 115 30.93 -4.42 2.95
CA MET A 115 30.15 -3.69 1.95
C MET A 115 28.74 -3.38 2.44
N ARG A 116 28.09 -4.30 3.14
CA ARG A 116 26.78 -4.06 3.77
C ARG A 116 26.81 -2.86 4.69
N GLU A 117 27.81 -2.71 5.56
CA GLU A 117 27.96 -1.54 6.42
C GLU A 117 28.04 -0.24 5.60
N GLY A 118 28.80 -0.26 4.51
CA GLY A 118 28.90 0.88 3.59
C GLY A 118 27.56 1.23 2.92
N ILE A 119 26.80 0.22 2.48
CA ILE A 119 25.47 0.39 1.88
C ILE A 119 24.50 1.02 2.90
N GLU A 120 24.43 0.49 4.12
CA GLU A 120 23.56 1.01 5.17
C GLU A 120 23.91 2.45 5.56
N ARG A 121 25.19 2.77 5.63
CA ARG A 121 25.67 4.14 5.94
C ARG A 121 25.34 5.12 4.84
N ALA A 122 25.60 4.78 3.59
CA ALA A 122 25.32 5.66 2.46
C ALA A 122 23.83 5.89 2.25
N SER A 123 23.01 4.84 2.32
CA SER A 123 21.56 4.97 2.15
C SER A 123 20.91 5.84 3.23
N LYS A 124 21.35 5.73 4.49
CA LYS A 124 20.91 6.63 5.57
C LYS A 124 21.30 8.08 5.32
N ALA A 125 22.55 8.33 4.90
CA ALA A 125 23.00 9.69 4.60
C ALA A 125 22.20 10.33 3.46
N VAL A 126 21.91 9.58 2.39
CA VAL A 126 21.05 10.06 1.29
C VAL A 126 19.64 10.33 1.77
N ALA A 127 19.05 9.43 2.59
CA ALA A 127 17.72 9.62 3.16
C ALA A 127 17.63 10.90 4.03
N GLU A 128 18.67 11.23 4.80
CA GLU A 128 18.75 12.46 5.58
C GLU A 128 18.82 13.72 4.68
N VAL A 129 19.56 13.66 3.57
CA VAL A 129 19.62 14.77 2.59
C VAL A 129 18.28 14.97 1.92
N LEU A 130 17.57 13.89 1.52
CA LEU A 130 16.24 13.99 0.95
C LEU A 130 15.25 14.65 1.93
N LEU A 131 15.26 14.28 3.21
CA LEU A 131 14.43 14.92 4.23
C LEU A 131 14.80 16.40 4.46
N LYS A 132 16.10 16.71 4.48
CA LYS A 132 16.59 18.09 4.65
C LYS A 132 16.16 18.99 3.49
N ASN A 133 16.18 18.48 2.26
CA ASN A 133 15.84 19.21 1.04
C ASN A 133 14.33 19.15 0.73
N SER A 134 13.53 18.51 1.57
CA SER A 134 12.08 18.39 1.40
C SER A 134 11.37 19.72 1.61
N HIS A 135 10.45 20.05 0.70
CA HIS A 135 9.56 21.20 0.78
C HIS A 135 8.19 20.74 1.27
N LYS A 136 7.59 21.48 2.20
CA LYS A 136 6.25 21.17 2.72
C LYS A 136 5.18 21.41 1.65
N VAL A 137 4.23 20.50 1.57
CA VAL A 137 3.02 20.69 0.76
C VAL A 137 2.07 21.64 1.49
N GLU A 138 1.87 22.82 0.97
CA GLU A 138 1.06 23.87 1.61
C GLU A 138 -0.22 24.20 0.83
N THR A 139 -0.20 24.05 -0.48
CA THR A 139 -1.29 24.49 -1.35
C THR A 139 -2.03 23.33 -2.03
N SER A 140 -3.30 23.55 -2.40
CA SER A 140 -4.07 22.61 -3.23
C SER A 140 -3.41 22.38 -4.60
N ARG A 141 -2.61 23.35 -5.09
CA ARG A 141 -1.85 23.20 -6.32
C ARG A 141 -0.74 22.16 -6.17
N ASP A 142 0.00 22.17 -5.04
CA ASP A 142 1.05 21.18 -4.79
C ASP A 142 0.45 19.78 -4.74
N ILE A 143 -0.70 19.63 -4.06
CA ILE A 143 -1.47 18.38 -4.00
C ILE A 143 -1.85 17.91 -5.40
N ALA A 144 -2.43 18.80 -6.21
CA ALA A 144 -2.82 18.49 -7.59
C ALA A 144 -1.61 18.10 -8.46
N SER A 145 -0.45 18.75 -8.26
CA SER A 145 0.78 18.44 -8.99
C SER A 145 1.31 17.04 -8.64
N VAL A 146 1.40 16.69 -7.36
CA VAL A 146 1.81 15.34 -6.92
C VAL A 146 0.89 14.28 -7.52
N ALA A 147 -0.42 14.46 -7.38
CA ALA A 147 -1.39 13.52 -7.88
C ALA A 147 -1.39 13.40 -9.42
N THR A 148 -1.13 14.52 -10.12
CA THR A 148 -0.98 14.55 -11.59
C THR A 148 0.25 13.77 -12.05
N ILE A 149 1.39 13.93 -11.37
CA ILE A 149 2.61 13.21 -11.70
C ILE A 149 2.43 11.70 -11.48
N SER A 150 1.94 11.29 -10.32
CA SER A 150 1.72 9.88 -10.00
C SER A 150 0.69 9.23 -10.94
N SER A 151 -0.43 9.91 -11.21
CA SER A 151 -1.46 9.39 -12.12
C SER A 151 -1.18 9.59 -13.61
N SER A 152 -0.18 10.41 -13.96
CA SER A 152 0.04 10.90 -15.34
C SER A 152 -1.21 11.56 -15.97
N ASN A 153 -2.13 12.11 -15.15
CA ASN A 153 -3.42 12.66 -15.58
C ASN A 153 -3.81 13.86 -14.71
N SER A 154 -3.92 15.05 -15.34
CA SER A 154 -4.26 16.29 -14.64
C SER A 154 -5.69 16.30 -14.08
N HIS A 155 -6.65 15.65 -14.75
CA HIS A 155 -8.02 15.54 -14.26
C HIS A 155 -8.10 14.75 -12.94
N ILE A 156 -7.37 13.64 -12.86
CA ILE A 156 -7.27 12.85 -11.64
C ILE A 156 -6.59 13.68 -10.52
N GLY A 157 -5.53 14.43 -10.87
CA GLY A 157 -4.86 15.33 -9.93
C GLY A 157 -5.79 16.37 -9.32
N GLU A 158 -6.62 17.01 -10.16
CA GLU A 158 -7.62 17.98 -9.71
C GLU A 158 -8.69 17.35 -8.82
N LEU A 159 -9.21 16.16 -9.19
CA LEU A 159 -10.21 15.44 -8.39
C LEU A 159 -9.67 15.09 -6.98
N ILE A 160 -8.42 14.63 -6.90
CA ILE A 160 -7.78 14.30 -5.61
C ILE A 160 -7.59 15.58 -4.77
N ALA A 161 -7.13 16.68 -5.38
CA ALA A 161 -6.99 17.94 -4.67
C ALA A 161 -8.32 18.46 -4.13
N GLN A 162 -9.40 18.40 -4.93
CA GLN A 162 -10.75 18.76 -4.50
C GLN A 162 -11.26 17.83 -3.39
N ALA A 163 -10.99 16.53 -3.47
CA ALA A 163 -11.35 15.59 -2.42
C ALA A 163 -10.67 15.95 -1.10
N MET A 164 -9.35 16.19 -1.13
CA MET A 164 -8.58 16.58 0.06
C MET A 164 -9.00 17.94 0.63
N GLU A 165 -9.39 18.89 -0.21
CA GLU A 165 -9.91 20.17 0.24
C GLU A 165 -11.23 20.02 1.02
N LYS A 166 -12.10 19.10 0.58
CA LYS A 166 -13.41 18.85 1.21
C LYS A 166 -13.32 18.06 2.52
N VAL A 167 -12.45 17.03 2.58
CA VAL A 167 -12.34 16.16 3.77
C VAL A 167 -11.16 16.51 4.68
N GLY A 168 -10.31 17.46 4.27
CA GLY A 168 -9.10 17.84 5.00
C GLY A 168 -7.91 16.91 4.71
N ARG A 169 -6.73 17.32 5.20
CA ARG A 169 -5.45 16.60 4.94
C ARG A 169 -5.44 15.18 5.50
N ASP A 170 -6.06 14.98 6.65
CA ASP A 170 -6.19 13.67 7.33
C ASP A 170 -7.50 12.96 6.95
N GLY A 171 -8.25 13.52 6.00
CA GLY A 171 -9.53 13.00 5.56
C GLY A 171 -9.41 11.69 4.79
N ILE A 172 -10.49 10.92 4.81
CA ILE A 172 -10.54 9.63 4.15
C ILE A 172 -11.01 9.83 2.72
N ILE A 173 -10.21 9.36 1.77
CA ILE A 173 -10.58 9.33 0.36
C ILE A 173 -10.57 7.87 -0.09
N ASN A 174 -11.70 7.43 -0.60
CA ASN A 174 -11.90 6.09 -1.15
C ASN A 174 -12.07 6.15 -2.67
N VAL A 175 -11.80 5.04 -3.36
CA VAL A 175 -12.00 4.90 -4.81
C VAL A 175 -13.01 3.80 -5.04
N ASP A 176 -14.08 4.11 -5.80
CA ASP A 176 -15.16 3.18 -6.09
C ASP A 176 -15.53 3.24 -7.58
N GLU A 177 -16.30 2.28 -8.04
CA GLU A 177 -16.77 2.24 -9.41
C GLU A 177 -17.96 3.19 -9.61
N SER A 178 -17.95 3.93 -10.74
CA SER A 178 -19.09 4.72 -11.18
C SER A 178 -20.01 3.85 -12.04
N ASN A 179 -21.31 4.13 -11.96
CA ASN A 179 -22.28 3.60 -12.91
C ASN A 179 -22.35 4.44 -14.20
N SER A 180 -21.57 5.51 -14.28
CA SER A 180 -21.43 6.39 -15.45
C SER A 180 -20.06 6.22 -16.12
N PHE A 181 -19.88 6.84 -17.28
CA PHE A 181 -18.59 6.87 -17.97
C PHE A 181 -17.64 7.95 -17.42
N ASP A 182 -18.17 8.87 -16.64
CA ASP A 182 -17.44 10.01 -16.09
C ASP A 182 -16.98 9.74 -14.66
N ASP A 183 -15.88 10.40 -14.28
CA ASP A 183 -15.40 10.39 -12.91
C ASP A 183 -16.17 11.41 -12.08
N GLU A 184 -16.59 11.02 -10.88
CA GLU A 184 -17.37 11.86 -9.98
C GLU A 184 -16.77 11.87 -8.58
N LEU A 185 -16.85 13.02 -7.89
CA LEU A 185 -16.48 13.15 -6.51
C LEU A 185 -17.72 13.22 -5.62
N GLU A 186 -17.95 12.19 -4.84
CA GLU A 186 -19.00 12.13 -3.82
C GLU A 186 -18.38 12.33 -2.42
N VAL A 187 -18.98 13.18 -1.59
CA VAL A 187 -18.55 13.35 -0.19
C VAL A 187 -19.71 12.96 0.71
N ASN A 188 -19.47 11.98 1.54
CA ASN A 188 -20.43 11.48 2.53
C ASN A 188 -19.86 11.68 3.93
N GLU A 189 -20.73 11.86 4.93
CA GLU A 189 -20.35 11.70 6.32
C GLU A 189 -19.87 10.26 6.54
N GLY A 190 -18.96 10.05 7.47
CA GLY A 190 -18.40 8.74 7.75
C GLY A 190 -17.15 8.80 8.61
N MET A 191 -16.64 7.65 8.99
CA MET A 191 -15.40 7.58 9.79
C MET A 191 -14.59 6.32 9.50
N GLN A 192 -13.31 6.35 9.87
CA GLN A 192 -12.44 5.18 9.85
C GLN A 192 -11.87 4.90 11.24
N TYR A 193 -11.66 3.62 11.55
CA TYR A 193 -10.96 3.19 12.75
C TYR A 193 -9.90 2.12 12.44
N ASP A 194 -8.84 2.07 13.28
CA ASP A 194 -7.62 1.30 13.07
C ASP A 194 -7.76 -0.14 13.57
N LYS A 195 -8.78 -0.84 13.09
CA LYS A 195 -8.97 -2.29 13.27
C LYS A 195 -9.63 -2.85 12.01
N GLY A 196 -9.01 -3.86 11.45
CA GLY A 196 -9.52 -4.58 10.29
C GLY A 196 -10.19 -5.90 10.66
N TYR A 197 -10.35 -6.76 9.68
CA TYR A 197 -10.99 -8.08 9.87
C TYR A 197 -10.16 -8.97 10.81
N VAL A 198 -10.82 -9.73 11.67
CA VAL A 198 -10.16 -10.65 12.61
C VAL A 198 -9.65 -11.94 11.95
N SER A 199 -10.01 -12.19 10.70
CA SER A 199 -9.55 -13.35 9.93
C SER A 199 -9.50 -13.04 8.43
N PRO A 200 -8.41 -13.41 7.72
CA PRO A 200 -8.33 -13.24 6.26
C PRO A 200 -9.42 -14.00 5.47
N TYR A 201 -10.01 -15.03 6.06
CA TYR A 201 -11.11 -15.79 5.44
C TYR A 201 -12.41 -14.99 5.31
N PHE A 202 -12.49 -13.79 5.87
CA PHE A 202 -13.59 -12.85 5.63
C PHE A 202 -13.45 -12.08 4.33
N VAL A 203 -12.27 -12.07 3.70
CA VAL A 203 -12.00 -11.30 2.48
C VAL A 203 -12.94 -11.73 1.34
N SER A 204 -13.54 -10.78 0.66
CA SER A 204 -14.35 -10.97 -0.54
C SER A 204 -13.62 -10.58 -1.82
N ASP A 205 -12.77 -9.58 -1.77
CA ASP A 205 -11.85 -9.19 -2.84
C ASP A 205 -10.42 -9.62 -2.48
N THR A 206 -9.97 -10.73 -3.07
CA THR A 206 -8.64 -11.32 -2.79
C THR A 206 -7.50 -10.53 -3.41
N ASP A 207 -7.75 -9.73 -4.44
CA ASP A 207 -6.72 -8.91 -5.08
C ASP A 207 -6.35 -7.71 -4.19
N LYS A 208 -7.36 -7.09 -3.59
CA LYS A 208 -7.20 -5.95 -2.66
C LYS A 208 -7.10 -6.35 -1.18
N MET A 209 -7.35 -7.63 -0.87
CA MET A 209 -7.42 -8.13 0.51
C MET A 209 -8.40 -7.34 1.37
N GLU A 210 -9.58 -7.03 0.83
CA GLU A 210 -10.62 -6.25 1.50
C GLU A 210 -12.01 -6.90 1.43
N VAL A 211 -12.91 -6.37 2.24
CA VAL A 211 -14.33 -6.74 2.26
C VAL A 211 -15.15 -5.48 2.06
N GLU A 212 -15.99 -5.47 1.03
CA GLU A 212 -16.99 -4.43 0.82
C GLU A 212 -18.38 -4.95 1.19
N MET A 213 -19.16 -4.11 1.87
CA MET A 213 -20.54 -4.40 2.25
C MET A 213 -21.43 -3.20 2.00
N ASP A 214 -22.44 -3.34 1.17
CA ASP A 214 -23.46 -2.34 0.91
C ASP A 214 -24.64 -2.49 1.85
N ASN A 215 -25.08 -1.39 2.44
CA ASN A 215 -26.20 -1.32 3.38
C ASN A 215 -26.16 -2.40 4.49
N PRO A 216 -24.99 -2.61 5.15
CA PRO A 216 -24.86 -3.64 6.17
C PRO A 216 -25.65 -3.30 7.43
N LEU A 217 -26.01 -4.35 8.17
CA LEU A 217 -26.38 -4.25 9.57
C LEU A 217 -25.11 -4.22 10.42
N ILE A 218 -25.11 -3.44 11.52
CA ILE A 218 -23.91 -3.21 12.33
C ILE A 218 -24.22 -3.45 13.79
N LEU A 219 -23.50 -4.38 14.42
CA LEU A 219 -23.52 -4.59 15.88
C LEU A 219 -22.33 -3.87 16.50
N VAL A 220 -22.58 -3.12 17.56
CA VAL A 220 -21.55 -2.38 18.34
C VAL A 220 -21.59 -2.81 19.80
N THR A 221 -20.50 -3.43 20.29
CA THR A 221 -20.40 -3.85 21.69
C THR A 221 -18.98 -3.77 22.24
N ASN A 222 -18.83 -3.52 23.54
CA ASN A 222 -17.58 -3.66 24.29
C ASN A 222 -17.49 -5.03 25.01
N GLN A 223 -18.25 -6.02 24.59
CA GLN A 223 -18.18 -7.36 25.12
C GLN A 223 -17.36 -8.26 24.21
N LYS A 224 -16.72 -9.27 24.79
CA LYS A 224 -16.06 -10.33 24.05
C LYS A 224 -17.08 -11.35 23.59
N ILE A 225 -17.04 -11.75 22.31
CA ILE A 225 -17.89 -12.80 21.77
C ILE A 225 -17.14 -14.13 21.90
N THR A 226 -17.60 -14.99 22.82
CA THR A 226 -16.91 -16.26 23.13
C THR A 226 -17.39 -17.39 22.22
N ASN A 227 -18.68 -17.44 21.93
CA ASN A 227 -19.30 -18.40 21.01
C ASN A 227 -20.53 -17.79 20.33
N LEU A 228 -20.98 -18.39 19.21
CA LEU A 228 -22.14 -17.88 18.47
C LEU A 228 -23.49 -18.12 19.14
N GLN A 229 -23.56 -18.97 20.15
CA GLN A 229 -24.82 -19.24 20.85
C GLN A 229 -25.33 -17.99 21.58
N GLU A 230 -24.41 -17.11 22.01
CA GLU A 230 -24.75 -15.85 22.68
C GLU A 230 -25.52 -14.88 21.78
N ILE A 231 -25.27 -14.92 20.47
CA ILE A 231 -25.90 -14.03 19.48
C ILE A 231 -26.75 -14.80 18.45
N LEU A 232 -26.99 -16.10 18.67
CA LEU A 232 -27.73 -16.93 17.73
C LEU A 232 -29.13 -16.39 17.40
N PRO A 233 -29.94 -15.94 18.38
CA PRO A 233 -31.27 -15.38 18.08
C PRO A 233 -31.20 -14.13 17.18
N LEU A 234 -30.13 -13.31 17.29
CA LEU A 234 -29.89 -12.18 16.42
C LEU A 234 -29.52 -12.65 15.01
N LEU A 235 -28.59 -13.61 14.89
CA LEU A 235 -28.14 -14.13 13.59
C LEU A 235 -29.30 -14.74 12.79
N GLU A 236 -30.23 -15.42 13.46
CA GLU A 236 -31.45 -15.94 12.82
C GLU A 236 -32.37 -14.84 12.27
N GLN A 237 -32.43 -13.69 12.94
CA GLN A 237 -33.17 -12.53 12.45
C GLN A 237 -32.47 -11.88 11.27
N VAL A 238 -31.15 -11.70 11.35
CA VAL A 238 -30.32 -11.13 10.27
C VAL A 238 -30.42 -11.97 8.99
N LEU A 239 -30.36 -13.30 9.10
CA LEU A 239 -30.53 -14.22 7.98
C LEU A 239 -31.82 -13.98 7.19
N LYS A 240 -32.92 -13.65 7.85
CA LYS A 240 -34.19 -13.35 7.19
C LYS A 240 -34.18 -12.07 6.35
N THR A 241 -33.24 -11.15 6.62
CA THR A 241 -33.14 -9.88 5.90
C THR A 241 -32.29 -9.97 4.66
N ASN A 242 -31.46 -11.01 4.53
CA ASN A 242 -30.45 -11.18 3.49
C ASN A 242 -29.44 -10.00 3.39
N LYS A 243 -29.29 -9.20 4.46
CA LYS A 243 -28.32 -8.11 4.53
C LYS A 243 -26.99 -8.59 5.10
N PRO A 244 -25.85 -8.01 4.65
CA PRO A 244 -24.56 -8.29 5.28
C PRO A 244 -24.54 -7.78 6.73
N LEU A 245 -23.69 -8.41 7.57
CA LEU A 245 -23.55 -8.07 8.98
C LEU A 245 -22.10 -7.74 9.32
N LEU A 246 -21.86 -6.54 9.86
CA LEU A 246 -20.61 -6.17 10.50
C LEU A 246 -20.75 -6.35 12.02
N LEU A 247 -19.85 -7.13 12.62
CA LEU A 247 -19.74 -7.28 14.07
C LEU A 247 -18.54 -6.46 14.56
N ILE A 248 -18.77 -5.52 15.47
CA ILE A 248 -17.74 -4.74 16.16
C ILE A 248 -17.79 -5.08 17.64
N ALA A 249 -16.79 -5.84 18.13
CA ALA A 249 -16.76 -6.32 19.50
C ALA A 249 -15.38 -6.10 20.15
N GLU A 250 -15.29 -6.12 21.49
CA GLU A 250 -14.02 -5.97 22.19
C GLU A 250 -12.98 -7.00 21.70
N ASP A 251 -13.38 -8.27 21.65
CA ASP A 251 -12.56 -9.38 21.17
C ASP A 251 -13.43 -10.57 20.77
N TYR A 252 -12.80 -11.59 20.18
CA TYR A 252 -13.45 -12.83 19.76
C TYR A 252 -12.63 -14.04 20.20
N GLU A 253 -13.29 -15.11 20.67
CA GLU A 253 -12.63 -16.40 20.84
C GLU A 253 -12.49 -17.12 19.48
N ASN A 254 -11.47 -17.97 19.37
CA ASN A 254 -11.20 -18.71 18.13
C ASN A 254 -12.39 -19.56 17.68
N GLU A 255 -13.20 -20.09 18.59
CA GLU A 255 -14.42 -20.85 18.29
C GLU A 255 -15.46 -19.98 17.58
N ALA A 256 -15.67 -18.76 18.06
CA ALA A 256 -16.59 -17.81 17.43
C ALA A 256 -16.10 -17.41 16.02
N ILE A 257 -14.80 -17.09 15.86
CA ILE A 257 -14.20 -16.75 14.57
C ILE A 257 -14.38 -17.91 13.58
N SER A 258 -14.01 -19.13 13.98
CA SER A 258 -14.09 -20.31 13.12
C SER A 258 -15.52 -20.60 12.66
N SER A 259 -16.48 -20.42 13.56
CA SER A 259 -17.90 -20.61 13.25
C SER A 259 -18.45 -19.55 12.30
N LEU A 260 -18.06 -18.26 12.47
CA LEU A 260 -18.43 -17.18 11.56
C LEU A 260 -17.83 -17.40 10.15
N VAL A 261 -16.54 -17.73 10.09
CA VAL A 261 -15.84 -18.03 8.83
C VAL A 261 -16.51 -19.22 8.11
N LEU A 262 -16.80 -20.30 8.81
CA LEU A 262 -17.43 -21.48 8.21
C LEU A 262 -18.80 -21.15 7.61
N ASN A 263 -19.61 -20.36 8.29
CA ASN A 263 -20.92 -19.94 7.79
C ASN A 263 -20.80 -19.01 6.57
N LYS A 264 -19.83 -18.11 6.57
CA LYS A 264 -19.54 -17.26 5.40
C LYS A 264 -19.10 -18.09 4.20
N LEU A 265 -18.13 -18.99 4.37
CA LEU A 265 -17.62 -19.85 3.29
C LEU A 265 -18.70 -20.79 2.72
N ARG A 266 -19.67 -21.20 3.53
CA ARG A 266 -20.85 -21.96 3.08
C ARG A 266 -21.90 -21.10 2.39
N GLY A 267 -21.71 -19.79 2.31
CA GLY A 267 -22.69 -18.86 1.74
C GLY A 267 -23.97 -18.72 2.58
N ALA A 268 -23.95 -19.15 3.85
CA ALA A 268 -25.12 -19.06 4.72
C ALA A 268 -25.50 -17.60 4.99
N PHE A 269 -24.52 -16.74 5.29
CA PHE A 269 -24.72 -15.30 5.38
C PHE A 269 -23.38 -14.54 5.22
N ASN A 270 -23.47 -13.30 4.73
CA ASN A 270 -22.31 -12.43 4.57
C ASN A 270 -22.05 -11.70 5.89
N VAL A 271 -20.95 -12.07 6.57
CA VAL A 271 -20.56 -11.52 7.85
C VAL A 271 -19.07 -11.15 7.85
N VAL A 272 -18.74 -10.08 8.57
CA VAL A 272 -17.37 -9.71 8.90
C VAL A 272 -17.29 -9.32 10.36
N ALA A 273 -16.21 -9.72 11.02
CA ALA A 273 -15.94 -9.37 12.40
C ALA A 273 -14.67 -8.53 12.50
N THR A 274 -14.76 -7.43 13.23
CA THR A 274 -13.64 -6.52 13.54
C THR A 274 -13.55 -6.27 15.04
N LYS A 275 -12.34 -6.01 15.54
CA LYS A 275 -12.18 -5.62 16.93
C LYS A 275 -12.54 -4.15 17.13
N ALA A 276 -13.03 -3.84 18.31
CA ALA A 276 -13.28 -2.46 18.71
C ALA A 276 -11.98 -1.62 18.74
N PRO A 277 -12.02 -0.37 18.25
CA PRO A 277 -10.84 0.51 18.24
C PRO A 277 -10.48 1.01 19.66
N GLY A 278 -9.20 1.22 19.90
CA GLY A 278 -8.71 1.74 21.18
C GLY A 278 -8.71 0.71 22.30
N PHE A 279 -8.51 1.19 23.54
CA PHE A 279 -8.49 0.37 24.77
C PHE A 279 -9.11 1.15 25.92
N GLY A 280 -9.71 0.45 26.90
CA GLY A 280 -10.28 1.03 28.11
C GLY A 280 -11.38 2.04 27.84
N ASP A 281 -11.31 3.21 28.49
CA ASP A 281 -12.35 4.25 28.34
C ASP A 281 -12.36 4.86 26.94
N LYS A 282 -11.19 5.01 26.29
CA LYS A 282 -11.09 5.47 24.88
C LYS A 282 -11.84 4.53 23.93
N GLN A 283 -11.80 3.21 24.17
CA GLN A 283 -12.54 2.24 23.37
C GLN A 283 -14.06 2.45 23.49
N LYS A 284 -14.56 2.68 24.72
CA LYS A 284 -15.99 2.92 24.94
C LYS A 284 -16.45 4.18 24.23
N GLU A 285 -15.69 5.26 24.36
CA GLU A 285 -15.98 6.53 23.69
C GLU A 285 -16.01 6.40 22.17
N MET A 286 -15.09 5.65 21.59
CA MET A 286 -15.08 5.41 20.14
C MET A 286 -16.24 4.51 19.70
N LEU A 287 -16.62 3.51 20.50
CA LEU A 287 -17.78 2.67 20.22
C LEU A 287 -19.09 3.47 20.31
N GLU A 288 -19.20 4.42 21.24
CA GLU A 288 -20.33 5.37 21.30
C GLU A 288 -20.40 6.23 20.03
N ASP A 289 -19.27 6.76 19.57
CA ASP A 289 -19.22 7.57 18.34
C ASP A 289 -19.64 6.75 17.12
N ILE A 290 -19.18 5.48 17.03
CA ILE A 290 -19.60 4.53 15.97
C ILE A 290 -21.11 4.24 16.07
N ALA A 291 -21.61 4.02 17.29
CA ALA A 291 -23.03 3.77 17.51
C ALA A 291 -23.91 4.96 17.08
N VAL A 292 -23.49 6.18 17.41
CA VAL A 292 -24.19 7.41 16.97
C VAL A 292 -24.17 7.53 15.45
N LEU A 293 -23.00 7.31 14.80
CA LEU A 293 -22.85 7.38 13.35
C LEU A 293 -23.77 6.39 12.64
N THR A 294 -23.81 5.15 13.13
CA THR A 294 -24.52 4.04 12.49
C THR A 294 -25.98 3.90 12.91
N GLY A 295 -26.38 4.58 13.98
CA GLY A 295 -27.69 4.42 14.61
C GLY A 295 -27.84 3.10 15.38
N ALA A 296 -26.72 2.39 15.64
CA ALA A 296 -26.72 1.20 16.45
C ALA A 296 -26.90 1.55 17.93
N LYS A 297 -27.48 0.61 18.68
CA LYS A 297 -27.44 0.68 20.14
C LYS A 297 -26.13 0.10 20.64
N PHE A 298 -25.37 0.88 21.40
CA PHE A 298 -24.14 0.40 22.00
C PHE A 298 -24.43 -0.59 23.14
N TYR A 299 -24.11 -1.87 22.92
CA TYR A 299 -24.27 -2.92 23.93
C TYR A 299 -23.09 -2.91 24.90
N ASN A 300 -23.29 -2.24 26.01
CA ASN A 300 -22.25 -1.98 27.01
C ASN A 300 -22.33 -2.97 28.17
N LYS A 301 -21.24 -3.73 28.43
CA LYS A 301 -21.14 -4.68 29.54
C LYS A 301 -21.28 -4.02 30.91
N ASP A 302 -20.82 -2.78 31.05
CA ASP A 302 -20.86 -2.06 32.33
C ASP A 302 -22.27 -1.68 32.72
N LEU A 303 -23.20 -1.66 31.77
CA LEU A 303 -24.63 -1.47 31.99
C LEU A 303 -25.40 -2.80 32.14
N ASN A 304 -24.68 -3.93 32.31
CA ASN A 304 -25.24 -5.27 32.41
C ASN A 304 -26.14 -5.69 31.22
N MET A 305 -25.93 -5.11 30.03
CA MET A 305 -26.60 -5.50 28.80
C MET A 305 -26.05 -6.86 28.34
N LYS A 306 -26.93 -7.81 28.01
CA LYS A 306 -26.53 -9.15 27.58
C LYS A 306 -26.67 -9.29 26.07
N LEU A 307 -25.68 -9.93 25.42
CA LEU A 307 -25.73 -10.19 23.99
C LEU A 307 -26.92 -11.07 23.57
N SER A 308 -27.40 -11.92 24.48
CA SER A 308 -28.61 -12.73 24.26
C SER A 308 -29.91 -11.94 24.09
N ASP A 309 -29.93 -10.68 24.54
CA ASP A 309 -31.10 -9.81 24.50
C ASP A 309 -31.12 -8.92 23.24
N LEU A 310 -30.10 -9.09 22.36
CA LEU A 310 -30.00 -8.36 21.10
C LEU A 310 -31.14 -8.69 20.15
N THR A 311 -31.67 -7.64 19.56
CA THR A 311 -32.67 -7.73 18.48
C THR A 311 -32.18 -7.02 17.23
N ILE A 312 -32.83 -7.25 16.12
CA ILE A 312 -32.48 -6.59 14.84
C ILE A 312 -32.67 -5.07 14.93
N GLU A 313 -33.54 -4.57 15.78
CA GLU A 313 -33.80 -3.15 16.00
C GLU A 313 -32.66 -2.43 16.72
N ASP A 314 -31.81 -3.20 17.43
CA ASP A 314 -30.62 -2.67 18.09
C ASP A 314 -29.43 -2.48 17.13
N LEU A 315 -29.52 -3.03 15.90
CA LEU A 315 -28.47 -2.92 14.89
C LEU A 315 -28.54 -1.59 14.16
N GLY A 316 -27.37 -1.00 13.93
CA GLY A 316 -27.22 0.15 13.06
C GLY A 316 -27.18 -0.22 11.59
N THR A 317 -27.24 0.78 10.70
CA THR A 317 -27.05 0.63 9.27
C THR A 317 -26.46 1.89 8.67
N ILE A 318 -25.62 1.74 7.65
CA ILE A 318 -25.04 2.83 6.88
C ILE A 318 -24.97 2.44 5.39
N LYS A 319 -24.54 3.38 4.54
CA LYS A 319 -24.51 3.19 3.09
C LYS A 319 -23.53 2.10 2.67
N LYS A 320 -22.28 2.14 3.17
CA LYS A 320 -21.22 1.18 2.79
C LYS A 320 -20.20 0.99 3.91
N VAL A 321 -19.63 -0.21 4.01
CA VAL A 321 -18.49 -0.54 4.88
C VAL A 321 -17.40 -1.17 4.05
N ILE A 322 -16.15 -0.72 4.28
CA ILE A 322 -14.96 -1.32 3.69
C ILE A 322 -14.04 -1.76 4.83
N VAL A 323 -13.73 -3.05 4.88
CA VAL A 323 -12.85 -3.64 5.90
C VAL A 323 -11.59 -4.16 5.25
N LYS A 324 -10.46 -3.56 5.61
CA LYS A 324 -9.11 -4.00 5.22
C LYS A 324 -8.44 -4.76 6.36
N LYS A 325 -7.20 -5.15 6.17
CA LYS A 325 -6.41 -5.89 7.17
C LYS A 325 -6.29 -5.11 8.49
N ASP A 326 -6.02 -3.80 8.42
CA ASP A 326 -5.65 -2.98 9.57
C ASP A 326 -6.64 -1.87 9.90
N ASN A 327 -7.65 -1.65 9.06
CA ASN A 327 -8.64 -0.59 9.25
C ASN A 327 -10.03 -0.95 8.73
N THR A 328 -11.03 -0.23 9.23
CA THR A 328 -12.43 -0.30 8.77
C THR A 328 -12.94 1.11 8.51
N THR A 329 -13.47 1.32 7.30
CA THR A 329 -14.08 2.58 6.86
C THR A 329 -15.60 2.43 6.82
N LEU A 330 -16.28 3.31 7.53
CA LEU A 330 -17.72 3.44 7.59
C LEU A 330 -18.14 4.64 6.74
N ILE A 331 -18.94 4.43 5.70
CA ILE A 331 -19.36 5.47 4.74
C ILE A 331 -20.85 5.70 4.85
N GLY A 332 -21.22 6.94 5.13
CA GLY A 332 -22.59 7.35 5.43
C GLY A 332 -22.87 7.45 6.91
N HIS A 333 -24.11 7.80 7.23
CA HIS A 333 -24.62 7.94 8.59
C HIS A 333 -26.08 7.51 8.63
N SER A 334 -26.58 7.19 9.82
CA SER A 334 -28.01 6.92 10.04
C SER A 334 -28.82 8.21 10.22
N SER A 335 -28.23 9.24 10.85
CA SER A 335 -28.84 10.54 11.12
C SER A 335 -27.80 11.64 11.24
N SER A 336 -27.81 12.61 10.32
CA SER A 336 -26.99 13.83 10.40
C SER A 336 -27.24 14.62 11.69
N GLU A 337 -28.46 14.68 12.17
CA GLU A 337 -28.80 15.40 13.39
C GLU A 337 -28.11 14.78 14.61
N ALA A 338 -28.10 13.45 14.71
CA ALA A 338 -27.44 12.74 15.79
C ALA A 338 -25.92 12.93 15.77
N VAL A 339 -25.31 12.86 14.58
CA VAL A 339 -23.87 13.08 14.40
C VAL A 339 -23.49 14.52 14.76
N ASN A 340 -24.23 15.51 14.26
CA ASN A 340 -23.99 16.91 14.57
C ASN A 340 -24.16 17.22 16.07
N ALA A 341 -25.16 16.66 16.72
CA ALA A 341 -25.35 16.80 18.16
C ALA A 341 -24.14 16.20 18.93
N ARG A 342 -23.62 15.06 18.51
CA ARG A 342 -22.44 14.45 19.13
C ARG A 342 -21.20 15.30 18.94
N VAL A 343 -20.99 15.87 17.75
CA VAL A 343 -19.87 16.79 17.48
C VAL A 343 -19.93 18.03 18.37
N GLU A 344 -21.11 18.63 18.58
CA GLU A 344 -21.27 19.79 19.47
C GLU A 344 -21.05 19.43 20.94
N GLU A 345 -21.46 18.23 21.37
CA GLU A 345 -21.13 17.71 22.69
C GLU A 345 -19.60 17.60 22.88
N LEU A 346 -18.88 16.98 21.92
CA LEU A 346 -17.43 16.84 21.97
C LEU A 346 -16.71 18.20 21.95
N LYS A 347 -17.18 19.18 21.18
CA LYS A 347 -16.67 20.56 21.21
C LYS A 347 -16.84 21.21 22.56
N THR A 348 -17.97 20.98 23.21
CA THR A 348 -18.23 21.49 24.55
C THR A 348 -17.28 20.86 25.58
N GLN A 349 -17.04 19.55 25.50
CA GLN A 349 -16.05 18.87 26.33
C GLN A 349 -14.64 19.42 26.08
N LEU A 350 -14.26 19.63 24.80
CA LEU A 350 -12.97 20.20 24.42
C LEU A 350 -12.73 21.60 25.00
N ALA A 351 -13.77 22.44 25.06
CA ALA A 351 -13.69 23.77 25.63
C ALA A 351 -13.49 23.74 27.16
N ASN A 352 -14.01 22.72 27.83
CA ASN A 352 -14.00 22.61 29.30
C ASN A 352 -12.80 21.84 29.87
N THR A 353 -12.11 20.99 29.06
CA THR A 353 -10.98 20.22 29.56
C THR A 353 -9.69 21.04 29.64
N LYS A 354 -8.90 20.77 30.69
CA LYS A 354 -7.56 21.38 30.88
C LYS A 354 -6.41 20.43 30.50
N SER A 355 -6.69 19.16 30.27
CA SER A 355 -5.72 18.15 29.95
C SER A 355 -5.35 18.23 28.46
N ASP A 356 -4.07 18.42 28.14
CA ASP A 356 -3.61 18.47 26.76
C ASP A 356 -3.78 17.12 26.04
N TYR A 357 -3.69 16.02 26.78
CA TYR A 357 -3.98 14.69 26.24
C TYR A 357 -5.46 14.53 25.86
N GLU A 358 -6.38 14.91 26.75
CA GLU A 358 -7.81 14.88 26.47
C GLU A 358 -8.18 15.82 25.31
N LYS A 359 -7.59 17.02 25.25
CA LYS A 359 -7.78 17.93 24.12
C LYS A 359 -7.39 17.30 22.79
N LYS A 360 -6.25 16.57 22.76
CA LYS A 360 -5.80 15.88 21.56
C LYS A 360 -6.79 14.79 21.16
N THR A 361 -7.21 13.95 22.10
CA THR A 361 -8.18 12.85 21.85
C THR A 361 -9.53 13.39 21.37
N LEU A 362 -10.05 14.44 22.01
CA LEU A 362 -11.31 15.07 21.59
C LEU A 362 -11.23 15.69 20.20
N LYS A 363 -10.10 16.34 19.85
CA LYS A 363 -9.88 16.85 18.50
C LYS A 363 -9.84 15.74 17.46
N GLU A 364 -9.18 14.62 17.75
CA GLU A 364 -9.16 13.46 16.88
C GLU A 364 -10.57 12.90 16.65
N ARG A 365 -11.39 12.77 17.69
CA ARG A 365 -12.77 12.27 17.59
C ARG A 365 -13.67 13.22 16.81
N ILE A 366 -13.59 14.53 17.07
CA ILE A 366 -14.31 15.55 16.31
C ILE A 366 -13.93 15.48 14.84
N GLY A 367 -12.62 15.39 14.54
CA GLY A 367 -12.13 15.25 13.16
C GLY A 367 -12.70 14.01 12.46
N LYS A 368 -12.68 12.86 13.13
CA LYS A 368 -13.22 11.60 12.58
C LYS A 368 -14.73 11.67 12.27
N LEU A 369 -15.51 12.37 13.07
CA LEU A 369 -16.95 12.52 12.87
C LEU A 369 -17.32 13.65 11.88
N SER A 370 -16.49 14.72 11.78
CA SER A 370 -16.82 15.93 11.02
C SER A 370 -16.24 15.93 9.59
N ASN A 371 -15.08 15.29 9.37
CA ASN A 371 -14.37 15.40 8.08
C ASN A 371 -15.02 14.61 6.96
N GLY A 372 -15.82 13.62 7.29
CA GLY A 372 -16.48 12.77 6.30
C GLY A 372 -15.53 11.83 5.53
N VAL A 373 -16.06 11.18 4.54
CA VAL A 373 -15.36 10.31 3.59
C VAL A 373 -15.66 10.80 2.17
N ALA A 374 -14.60 11.18 1.45
CA ALA A 374 -14.71 11.42 0.01
C ALA A 374 -14.63 10.09 -0.73
N THR A 375 -15.45 9.91 -1.76
CA THR A 375 -15.37 8.77 -2.66
C THR A 375 -15.19 9.29 -4.08
N ILE A 376 -14.06 8.96 -4.70
CA ILE A 376 -13.82 9.18 -6.12
C ILE A 376 -14.42 8.00 -6.86
N LYS A 377 -15.52 8.25 -7.56
CA LYS A 377 -16.19 7.26 -8.41
C LYS A 377 -15.57 7.29 -9.79
N VAL A 378 -15.06 6.16 -10.23
CA VAL A 378 -14.30 6.03 -11.47
C VAL A 378 -15.20 5.50 -12.57
N GLY A 379 -15.32 6.27 -13.65
CA GLY A 379 -16.04 5.86 -14.85
C GLY A 379 -15.09 5.33 -15.92
N ALA A 380 -15.51 4.29 -16.65
CA ALA A 380 -14.77 3.74 -17.77
C ALA A 380 -15.69 3.03 -18.76
N THR A 381 -15.19 2.79 -19.98
CA THR A 381 -15.95 2.12 -21.04
C THR A 381 -15.83 0.60 -20.94
N THR A 382 -14.72 0.10 -20.41
CA THR A 382 -14.44 -1.33 -20.30
C THR A 382 -13.95 -1.68 -18.88
N GLU A 383 -14.16 -2.93 -18.47
CA GLU A 383 -13.68 -3.43 -17.18
C GLU A 383 -12.15 -3.33 -17.03
N ALA A 384 -11.40 -3.59 -18.10
CA ALA A 384 -9.94 -3.48 -18.10
C ALA A 384 -9.48 -2.03 -17.87
N GLU A 385 -10.11 -1.06 -18.55
CA GLU A 385 -9.86 0.36 -18.35
C GLU A 385 -10.22 0.81 -16.94
N LEU A 386 -11.35 0.33 -16.41
CA LEU A 386 -11.80 0.66 -15.06
C LEU A 386 -10.81 0.22 -14.00
N LYS A 387 -10.33 -1.04 -14.08
CA LYS A 387 -9.33 -1.59 -13.14
C LYS A 387 -8.01 -0.82 -13.19
N GLU A 388 -7.52 -0.53 -14.40
CA GLU A 388 -6.28 0.25 -14.58
C GLU A 388 -6.42 1.65 -13.99
N LYS A 389 -7.53 2.33 -14.28
CA LYS A 389 -7.78 3.69 -13.80
C LYS A 389 -7.95 3.76 -12.29
N LYS A 390 -8.60 2.75 -11.67
CA LYS A 390 -8.71 2.63 -10.19
C LYS A 390 -7.34 2.50 -9.54
N LEU A 391 -6.48 1.59 -10.01
CA LEU A 391 -5.13 1.43 -9.49
C LEU A 391 -4.33 2.72 -9.58
N ARG A 392 -4.39 3.40 -10.71
CA ARG A 392 -3.70 4.68 -10.94
C ARG A 392 -4.17 5.79 -9.98
N ILE A 393 -5.47 5.85 -9.67
CA ILE A 393 -6.02 6.82 -8.71
C ILE A 393 -5.60 6.43 -7.28
N GLU A 394 -5.59 5.15 -6.94
CA GLU A 394 -5.13 4.67 -5.63
C GLU A 394 -3.65 5.02 -5.39
N ASP A 395 -2.78 4.83 -6.39
CA ASP A 395 -1.37 5.23 -6.34
C ASP A 395 -1.22 6.75 -6.15
N ALA A 396 -1.98 7.54 -6.92
CA ALA A 396 -1.95 8.98 -6.81
C ALA A 396 -2.44 9.50 -5.44
N LEU A 397 -3.44 8.86 -4.84
CA LEU A 397 -3.89 9.16 -3.48
C LEU A 397 -2.81 8.85 -2.45
N ASN A 398 -2.14 7.71 -2.57
CA ASN A 398 -1.08 7.29 -1.66
C ASN A 398 0.14 8.22 -1.78
N ALA A 399 0.56 8.54 -3.01
CA ALA A 399 1.62 9.51 -3.27
C ALA A 399 1.30 10.87 -2.66
N THR A 400 0.05 11.33 -2.78
CA THR A 400 -0.40 12.61 -2.21
C THR A 400 -0.36 12.60 -0.68
N LYS A 401 -0.81 11.53 -0.03
CA LYS A 401 -0.70 11.34 1.42
C LYS A 401 0.76 11.34 1.86
N ALA A 402 1.62 10.60 1.15
CA ALA A 402 3.05 10.57 1.42
C ALA A 402 3.71 11.96 1.31
N ALA A 403 3.27 12.78 0.34
CA ALA A 403 3.74 14.16 0.17
C ALA A 403 3.26 15.08 1.32
N VAL A 404 2.04 14.89 1.80
CA VAL A 404 1.53 15.65 2.98
C VAL A 404 2.30 15.27 4.24
N ASP A 405 2.71 14.00 4.38
CA ASP A 405 3.43 13.49 5.56
C ASP A 405 4.87 14.04 5.65
N GLU A 406 5.67 13.91 4.61
CA GLU A 406 7.11 14.23 4.63
C GLU A 406 7.53 15.35 3.66
N GLY A 407 6.57 15.94 2.93
CA GLY A 407 6.86 16.95 1.92
C GLY A 407 7.24 16.37 0.55
N ILE A 408 7.76 17.25 -0.29
CA ILE A 408 8.10 16.98 -1.69
C ILE A 408 9.54 17.35 -2.01
N VAL A 409 10.13 16.65 -2.96
CA VAL A 409 11.43 16.94 -3.57
C VAL A 409 11.26 17.07 -5.09
N VAL A 410 12.29 17.54 -5.79
CA VAL A 410 12.29 17.53 -7.26
C VAL A 410 12.12 16.10 -7.78
N GLY A 411 11.29 15.94 -8.81
CA GLY A 411 10.91 14.64 -9.33
C GLY A 411 11.85 14.09 -10.42
N GLY A 412 11.38 13.07 -11.13
CA GLY A 412 12.08 12.51 -12.28
C GLY A 412 13.46 11.91 -11.97
N GLY A 413 13.73 11.57 -10.71
CA GLY A 413 15.04 11.06 -10.26
C GLY A 413 16.08 12.17 -10.00
N ALA A 414 15.78 13.44 -10.24
CA ALA A 414 16.71 14.55 -10.04
C ALA A 414 17.13 14.71 -8.57
N ALA A 415 16.22 14.54 -7.61
CA ALA A 415 16.51 14.61 -6.18
C ALA A 415 17.62 13.63 -5.72
N LEU A 416 17.67 12.45 -6.30
CA LEU A 416 18.71 11.45 -6.01
C LEU A 416 20.07 11.90 -6.56
N VAL A 417 20.09 12.54 -7.74
CA VAL A 417 21.32 13.08 -8.34
C VAL A 417 21.82 14.29 -7.53
N GLU A 418 20.93 15.16 -7.08
CA GLU A 418 21.28 16.27 -6.17
C GLU A 418 21.86 15.76 -4.85
N ALA A 419 21.25 14.72 -4.26
CA ALA A 419 21.79 14.09 -3.06
C ALA A 419 23.17 13.47 -3.29
N TYR A 420 23.42 12.87 -4.46
CA TYR A 420 24.75 12.40 -4.84
C TYR A 420 25.75 13.55 -4.87
N GLU A 421 25.43 14.66 -5.52
CA GLU A 421 26.33 15.83 -5.64
C GLU A 421 26.66 16.43 -4.27
N GLU A 422 25.68 16.50 -3.36
CA GLU A 422 25.90 16.98 -1.99
C GLU A 422 26.81 16.02 -1.20
N LEU A 423 26.65 14.71 -1.35
CA LEU A 423 27.30 13.70 -0.49
C LEU A 423 28.59 13.08 -1.05
N LYS A 424 28.90 13.20 -2.34
CA LYS A 424 30.02 12.52 -3.00
C LYS A 424 31.41 12.74 -2.36
N ASN A 425 31.58 13.83 -1.63
CA ASN A 425 32.82 14.15 -0.90
C ASN A 425 32.69 13.98 0.62
N GLN A 426 31.49 13.76 1.16
CA GLN A 426 31.22 13.72 2.59
C GLN A 426 31.13 12.28 3.13
N VAL A 427 30.52 11.37 2.34
CA VAL A 427 30.34 9.97 2.76
C VAL A 427 31.52 9.15 2.24
N ARG A 428 32.54 8.99 3.09
CA ARG A 428 33.76 8.23 2.78
C ARG A 428 34.20 7.37 3.95
N ASP A 429 34.90 6.28 3.65
CA ASP A 429 35.52 5.42 4.65
C ASP A 429 36.97 5.07 4.24
N THR A 430 37.83 4.82 5.24
CA THR A 430 39.20 4.38 5.04
C THR A 430 39.29 2.88 4.73
N ASN A 431 38.29 2.10 5.15
CA ASN A 431 38.17 0.69 4.81
C ASN A 431 37.70 0.56 3.36
N VAL A 432 38.49 -0.12 2.56
CA VAL A 432 38.26 -0.25 1.09
C VAL A 432 36.93 -0.92 0.79
N ASP A 433 36.53 -1.95 1.57
CA ASP A 433 35.32 -2.70 1.31
C ASP A 433 34.06 -1.97 1.80
N ILE A 434 34.15 -1.22 2.91
CA ILE A 434 33.07 -0.30 3.32
C ILE A 434 32.91 0.78 2.24
N GLN A 435 34.02 1.35 1.75
CA GLN A 435 33.97 2.34 0.68
C GLN A 435 33.35 1.81 -0.61
N LYS A 436 33.60 0.55 -0.97
CA LYS A 436 32.92 -0.10 -2.12
C LYS A 436 31.42 -0.18 -1.90
N GLY A 437 30.97 -0.52 -0.69
CA GLY A 437 29.55 -0.52 -0.34
C GLY A 437 28.91 0.87 -0.47
N ILE A 438 29.60 1.93 0.01
CA ILE A 438 29.19 3.32 -0.18
C ILE A 438 29.06 3.64 -1.67
N ASN A 439 30.06 3.29 -2.47
CA ASN A 439 30.06 3.56 -3.90
C ASN A 439 28.94 2.82 -4.65
N VAL A 440 28.55 1.63 -4.20
CA VAL A 440 27.40 0.89 -4.78
C VAL A 440 26.15 1.75 -4.67
N VAL A 441 25.81 2.25 -3.48
CA VAL A 441 24.62 3.10 -3.30
C VAL A 441 24.76 4.40 -4.10
N MET A 442 25.88 5.10 -3.96
CA MET A 442 26.08 6.40 -4.61
C MET A 442 25.95 6.31 -6.13
N ASN A 443 26.49 5.27 -6.75
CA ASN A 443 26.39 5.08 -8.20
C ASN A 443 24.95 4.69 -8.62
N SER A 444 24.23 3.98 -7.79
CA SER A 444 22.85 3.56 -8.10
C SER A 444 21.83 4.71 -8.00
N LEU A 445 22.20 5.86 -7.41
CA LEU A 445 21.31 7.02 -7.35
C LEU A 445 20.94 7.60 -8.74
N PHE A 446 21.72 7.28 -9.76
CA PHE A 446 21.43 7.68 -11.13
C PHE A 446 20.41 6.76 -11.82
N ALA A 447 20.22 5.55 -11.34
CA ALA A 447 19.45 4.52 -12.03
C ALA A 447 18.00 4.92 -12.36
N PRO A 448 17.22 5.61 -11.51
CA PRO A 448 15.87 6.05 -11.87
C PRO A 448 15.86 7.07 -13.01
N LEU A 449 16.71 8.09 -12.98
CA LEU A 449 16.82 9.08 -14.06
C LEU A 449 17.27 8.42 -15.37
N THR A 450 18.27 7.54 -15.30
CA THR A 450 18.75 6.73 -16.44
C THR A 450 17.59 5.96 -17.09
N GLN A 451 16.79 5.26 -16.29
CA GLN A 451 15.67 4.49 -16.80
C GLN A 451 14.57 5.37 -17.41
N ILE A 452 14.28 6.52 -16.82
CA ILE A 452 13.34 7.50 -17.37
C ILE A 452 13.81 7.99 -18.75
N ALA A 453 15.11 8.31 -18.88
CA ALA A 453 15.71 8.72 -20.14
C ALA A 453 15.60 7.62 -21.22
N ILE A 454 15.96 6.38 -20.88
CA ILE A 454 15.82 5.21 -21.76
C ILE A 454 14.38 5.03 -22.24
N ASN A 455 13.42 5.04 -21.32
CA ASN A 455 12.00 4.85 -21.66
C ASN A 455 11.46 6.00 -22.53
N ALA A 456 12.04 7.19 -22.40
CA ALA A 456 11.69 8.36 -23.19
C ALA A 456 12.41 8.41 -24.56
N GLY A 457 13.40 7.53 -24.79
CA GLY A 457 14.15 7.45 -26.04
C GLY A 457 15.29 8.47 -26.16
N TYR A 458 15.82 8.92 -25.02
CA TYR A 458 16.97 9.84 -24.95
C TYR A 458 18.24 9.08 -24.56
N ASP A 459 19.41 9.69 -24.85
CA ASP A 459 20.70 9.19 -24.42
C ASP A 459 20.85 9.37 -22.91
N GLU A 460 20.89 8.26 -22.19
CA GLU A 460 20.91 8.25 -20.72
C GLU A 460 22.23 8.80 -20.15
N GLU A 461 23.37 8.60 -20.83
CA GLU A 461 24.67 9.09 -20.37
C GLU A 461 24.73 10.62 -20.50
N GLU A 462 24.18 11.17 -21.59
CA GLU A 462 24.06 12.60 -21.80
C GLU A 462 23.16 13.24 -20.73
N ILE A 463 21.97 12.70 -20.50
CA ILE A 463 21.01 13.23 -19.53
C ILE A 463 21.59 13.22 -18.11
N VAL A 464 22.20 12.12 -17.67
CA VAL A 464 22.84 12.03 -16.34
C VAL A 464 24.03 13.00 -16.23
N SER A 465 24.81 13.18 -17.28
CA SER A 465 25.94 14.11 -17.31
C SER A 465 25.50 15.57 -17.13
N ILE A 466 24.42 15.96 -17.80
CA ILE A 466 23.86 17.32 -17.67
C ILE A 466 23.26 17.51 -16.28
N GLN A 467 22.50 16.53 -15.76
CA GLN A 467 21.87 16.62 -14.43
C GLN A 467 22.90 16.82 -13.31
N LYS A 468 24.08 16.22 -13.40
CA LYS A 468 25.18 16.40 -12.42
C LYS A 468 25.68 17.83 -12.33
N THR A 469 25.49 18.62 -13.37
CA THR A 469 25.94 20.01 -13.45
C THR A 469 24.80 21.01 -13.48
N ALA A 470 23.57 20.54 -13.43
CA ALA A 470 22.38 21.39 -13.41
C ALA A 470 22.34 22.26 -12.13
N GLU A 471 21.69 23.41 -12.24
CA GLU A 471 21.39 24.24 -11.08
C GLU A 471 20.43 23.49 -10.14
N LYS A 472 20.44 23.86 -8.86
CA LYS A 472 19.54 23.27 -7.88
C LYS A 472 18.08 23.47 -8.32
N ASP A 473 17.25 22.46 -8.08
CA ASP A 473 15.84 22.40 -8.44
C ASP A 473 15.56 22.32 -9.96
N PHE A 474 16.61 22.24 -10.81
CA PHE A 474 16.47 22.00 -12.24
C PHE A 474 16.64 20.52 -12.59
N GLY A 475 15.83 20.06 -13.53
CA GLY A 475 15.88 18.67 -13.98
C GLY A 475 15.32 18.48 -15.38
N PHE A 476 15.42 17.25 -15.86
CA PHE A 476 15.00 16.83 -17.18
C PHE A 476 13.51 16.48 -17.22
N ASP A 477 12.72 17.23 -18.00
CA ASP A 477 11.35 16.84 -18.34
C ASP A 477 11.37 15.84 -19.50
N ALA A 478 11.27 14.56 -19.17
CA ALA A 478 11.26 13.48 -20.15
C ALA A 478 10.03 13.47 -21.07
N LYS A 479 8.98 14.22 -20.75
CA LYS A 479 7.78 14.37 -21.58
C LYS A 479 8.05 15.28 -22.78
N THR A 480 8.68 16.42 -22.56
CA THR A 480 8.96 17.45 -23.58
C THR A 480 10.38 17.37 -24.13
N GLY A 481 11.35 16.90 -23.32
CA GLY A 481 12.78 16.90 -23.65
C GLY A 481 13.50 18.14 -23.18
N ASP A 482 12.86 19.02 -22.41
CA ASP A 482 13.42 20.28 -21.96
C ASP A 482 14.05 20.18 -20.56
N TRP A 483 14.93 21.13 -20.24
CA TRP A 483 15.47 21.33 -18.90
C TRP A 483 14.69 22.44 -18.21
N VAL A 484 14.05 22.11 -17.09
CA VAL A 484 13.07 23.00 -16.44
C VAL A 484 13.31 23.11 -14.94
N ASN A 485 12.78 24.17 -14.33
CA ASN A 485 12.64 24.20 -12.88
C ASN A 485 11.50 23.25 -12.48
N MET A 486 11.86 22.20 -11.74
CA MET A 486 10.96 21.07 -11.44
C MET A 486 9.81 21.48 -10.52
N PHE A 487 10.05 22.38 -9.56
CA PHE A 487 8.97 22.88 -8.69
C PHE A 487 7.99 23.79 -9.43
N GLU A 488 8.48 24.66 -10.32
CA GLU A 488 7.62 25.57 -11.10
C GLU A 488 6.75 24.80 -12.10
N THR A 489 7.30 23.76 -12.70
CA THR A 489 6.58 22.91 -13.66
C THR A 489 5.72 21.84 -13.00
N GLY A 490 5.88 21.64 -11.68
CA GLY A 490 5.14 20.66 -10.89
C GLY A 490 5.65 19.22 -11.05
N ILE A 491 6.88 19.01 -11.58
CA ILE A 491 7.51 17.69 -11.67
C ILE A 491 8.19 17.40 -10.32
N ILE A 492 7.42 16.84 -9.40
CA ILE A 492 7.79 16.68 -8.00
C ILE A 492 7.45 15.28 -7.51
N ASP A 493 8.28 14.72 -6.63
CA ASP A 493 8.09 13.42 -6.02
C ASP A 493 7.86 13.56 -4.49
N PRO A 494 7.00 12.74 -3.88
CA PRO A 494 6.90 12.70 -2.42
C PRO A 494 8.21 12.22 -1.80
N THR A 495 8.72 12.97 -0.83
CA THR A 495 9.97 12.64 -0.13
C THR A 495 9.92 11.25 0.50
N LYS A 496 8.79 10.91 1.13
CA LYS A 496 8.56 9.60 1.74
C LYS A 496 8.68 8.45 0.73
N VAL A 497 8.15 8.63 -0.48
CA VAL A 497 8.22 7.64 -1.57
C VAL A 497 9.69 7.41 -1.98
N THR A 498 10.39 8.48 -2.35
CA THR A 498 11.79 8.39 -2.83
C THR A 498 12.72 7.83 -1.75
N ARG A 499 12.54 8.27 -0.50
CA ARG A 499 13.32 7.81 0.64
C ARG A 499 13.07 6.33 0.98
N SER A 500 11.80 5.91 1.00
CA SER A 500 11.43 4.52 1.30
C SER A 500 11.91 3.57 0.20
N ALA A 501 11.78 3.96 -1.07
CA ALA A 501 12.29 3.20 -2.20
C ALA A 501 13.80 2.95 -2.08
N LEU A 502 14.58 3.99 -1.74
CA LEU A 502 16.01 3.87 -1.54
C LEU A 502 16.38 2.95 -0.37
N LEU A 503 15.74 3.13 0.78
CA LEU A 503 16.06 2.36 1.99
C LEU A 503 15.69 0.87 1.85
N ASN A 504 14.55 0.57 1.25
CA ASN A 504 14.13 -0.81 0.98
C ASN A 504 15.04 -1.48 -0.05
N ALA A 505 15.40 -0.77 -1.12
CA ALA A 505 16.35 -1.25 -2.11
C ALA A 505 17.71 -1.56 -1.47
N ALA A 506 18.25 -0.66 -0.65
CA ALA A 506 19.53 -0.84 0.04
C ALA A 506 19.49 -2.02 1.01
N SER A 507 18.41 -2.20 1.77
CA SER A 507 18.24 -3.29 2.74
C SER A 507 18.33 -4.66 2.06
N ILE A 508 17.51 -4.89 1.05
CA ILE A 508 17.47 -6.18 0.33
C ILE A 508 18.75 -6.41 -0.47
N SER A 509 19.31 -5.36 -1.10
CA SER A 509 20.58 -5.48 -1.82
C SER A 509 21.72 -5.90 -0.90
N ALA A 510 21.79 -5.32 0.30
CA ALA A 510 22.80 -5.69 1.30
C ALA A 510 22.66 -7.15 1.75
N LEU A 511 21.42 -7.64 1.94
CA LEU A 511 21.16 -9.05 2.26
C LEU A 511 21.53 -9.96 1.10
N PHE A 512 21.16 -9.61 -0.12
CA PHE A 512 21.50 -10.37 -1.34
C PHE A 512 23.01 -10.56 -1.47
N LEU A 513 23.79 -9.49 -1.32
CA LEU A 513 25.25 -9.53 -1.47
C LEU A 513 25.93 -10.38 -0.40
N THR A 514 25.37 -10.52 0.79
CA THR A 514 25.89 -11.38 1.87
C THR A 514 25.46 -12.84 1.76
N THR A 515 24.62 -13.19 0.76
CA THR A 515 24.16 -14.57 0.57
C THR A 515 25.29 -15.44 0.03
N GLU A 516 25.56 -16.59 0.67
CA GLU A 516 26.60 -17.55 0.26
C GLU A 516 26.01 -18.85 -0.28
N ALA A 517 24.80 -19.21 0.14
CA ALA A 517 24.15 -20.42 -0.33
C ALA A 517 22.64 -20.20 -0.54
N GLY A 518 22.11 -20.79 -1.60
CA GLY A 518 20.68 -20.92 -1.84
C GLY A 518 20.24 -22.37 -1.58
N VAL A 519 19.09 -22.55 -0.96
CA VAL A 519 18.52 -23.87 -0.64
C VAL A 519 17.09 -23.94 -1.16
N THR A 520 16.78 -24.89 -2.02
CA THR A 520 15.45 -25.09 -2.58
C THR A 520 14.99 -26.53 -2.49
N GLU A 521 13.72 -26.79 -2.76
CA GLU A 521 13.18 -28.13 -2.89
C GLU A 521 13.45 -28.69 -4.28
N LEU A 522 13.87 -29.95 -4.36
CA LEU A 522 13.95 -30.62 -5.66
C LEU A 522 12.53 -30.80 -6.21
N PRO A 523 12.32 -30.51 -7.50
CA PRO A 523 11.05 -30.79 -8.16
C PRO A 523 10.71 -32.28 -7.99
N LYS A 524 9.46 -32.57 -7.65
CA LYS A 524 8.98 -33.95 -7.63
C LYS A 524 9.15 -34.54 -9.03
N LYS A 525 9.94 -35.62 -9.19
CA LYS A 525 9.89 -36.39 -10.43
C LYS A 525 8.46 -36.89 -10.60
N GLU A 526 7.82 -36.47 -11.67
CA GLU A 526 6.57 -37.09 -12.08
C GLU A 526 6.86 -38.59 -12.30
N GLU A 527 6.30 -39.43 -11.44
CA GLU A 527 6.30 -40.85 -11.71
C GLU A 527 5.51 -41.07 -13.01
N PRO A 528 6.07 -41.79 -14.01
CA PRO A 528 5.34 -42.04 -15.24
C PRO A 528 4.02 -42.74 -14.87
N GLN A 529 2.90 -42.12 -15.25
CA GLN A 529 1.58 -42.72 -15.07
C GLN A 529 1.61 -44.09 -15.72
N GLN A 530 1.50 -45.15 -14.92
CA GLN A 530 1.35 -46.51 -15.44
C GLN A 530 0.12 -46.51 -16.35
N PRO A 531 0.23 -47.02 -17.57
CA PRO A 531 -0.91 -47.09 -18.47
C PRO A 531 -2.01 -47.94 -17.79
N VAL A 532 -3.17 -47.33 -17.62
CA VAL A 532 -4.35 -48.03 -17.15
C VAL A 532 -4.68 -49.13 -18.14
N MET A 533 -4.41 -50.38 -17.79
CA MET A 533 -4.85 -51.52 -18.61
C MET A 533 -6.38 -51.51 -18.67
N PRO A 534 -6.97 -51.58 -19.87
CA PRO A 534 -8.40 -51.74 -19.98
C PRO A 534 -8.81 -53.08 -19.30
N GLN A 535 -9.63 -53.03 -18.29
CA GLN A 535 -10.28 -54.20 -17.74
C GLN A 535 -11.09 -54.85 -18.87
N GLY A 536 -10.58 -55.97 -19.38
CA GLY A 536 -11.29 -56.78 -20.32
C GLY A 536 -12.59 -57.26 -19.74
N GLY A 537 -13.69 -56.93 -20.42
CA GLY A 537 -14.98 -57.49 -20.11
C GLY A 537 -14.94 -59.01 -20.25
N MET A 538 -15.40 -59.70 -19.21
CA MET A 538 -15.87 -61.10 -19.33
C MET A 538 -17.38 -61.06 -19.41
N TYR A 539 -17.87 -61.86 -20.35
CA TYR A 539 -19.27 -62.17 -20.67
C TYR A 539 -20.14 -62.54 -19.46
#